data_ed76d5eac67aa2f37b773c842c334f7a
#
_entry.id   ed76d5eac67aa2f37b773c842c334f7a
#
_cell.length_a   1.000
_cell.length_b   1.000
_cell.length_c   1.000
_cell.angle_alpha   90.00
_cell.angle_beta   90.00
_cell.angle_gamma   90.00
#
_symmetry.space_group_name_H-M   'P 1'
#
loop_
_entity.id
_entity.type
_entity.pdbx_description
1 polymer ?
#
loop_
_entity_poly.entity_id
_entity_poly.type
_entity_poly.pdbx_seq_one_letter_code
_entity_poly.pdbx_strand_id
1 'polypeptide(L)'
;MYSNLFIHFQNISSIIKLDSKEKGENMSKKKEERQLQIRQILEEKEKLKVKELAKLLSVTPETLRKDLDELQERKILVREHGYAKIQSSSVETFVELKAQENREMKKVVALEAFTRIENGMTVYLDSGSTILTAISALKNKNDITIVTNSILVAYECANMNLNIIMAGGLLFNIGKRTYGHFATEIIDHLNIDLAIMGTDAFTEKSHGFTTISADELGFKRHVMNQSAQKVMVCDSSKVNNKINIAPYSFCKFNEFDELITNHLTPDQYDVVKTIKKVTQV
;
A
#
# COMPACT_ATOMS: atom_id res chain seq x y z
N MET A 1 51.03 -0.01 -22.66
CA MET A 1 50.87 -1.03 -21.58
C MET A 1 50.02 -0.56 -20.40
N TYR A 2 49.65 0.71 -20.33
CA TYR A 2 48.84 1.29 -19.20
C TYR A 2 47.31 1.32 -19.43
N SER A 3 46.85 1.15 -20.67
CA SER A 3 45.38 1.19 -21.00
C SER A 3 44.60 -0.04 -20.52
N ASN A 4 45.23 -1.21 -20.49
CA ASN A 4 44.54 -2.45 -20.08
C ASN A 4 44.38 -2.56 -18.52
N LEU A 5 45.23 -1.90 -17.74
CA LEU A 5 45.16 -1.89 -16.28
C LEU A 5 43.98 -1.01 -15.82
N PHE A 6 43.72 0.10 -16.52
CA PHE A 6 42.64 1.04 -16.16
C PHE A 6 41.24 0.44 -16.41
N ILE A 7 41.07 -0.32 -17.49
CA ILE A 7 39.82 -1.03 -17.81
C ILE A 7 39.56 -2.14 -16.80
N HIS A 8 40.60 -2.82 -16.31
CA HIS A 8 40.47 -3.87 -15.29
C HIS A 8 40.04 -3.31 -13.93
N PHE A 9 40.55 -2.15 -13.53
CA PHE A 9 40.16 -1.45 -12.30
C PHE A 9 38.72 -0.90 -12.35
N GLN A 10 38.24 -0.43 -13.50
CA GLN A 10 36.86 0.01 -13.67
C GLN A 10 35.87 -1.17 -13.59
N ASN A 11 36.22 -2.33 -14.16
CA ASN A 11 35.40 -3.53 -14.08
C ASN A 11 35.32 -4.11 -12.66
N ILE A 12 36.42 -4.13 -11.91
CA ILE A 12 36.42 -4.57 -10.51
C ILE A 12 35.63 -3.60 -9.61
N SER A 13 35.74 -2.29 -9.84
CA SER A 13 34.99 -1.27 -9.10
C SER A 13 33.48 -1.36 -9.36
N SER A 14 33.06 -1.68 -10.59
CA SER A 14 31.65 -1.89 -10.92
C SER A 14 31.09 -3.19 -10.34
N ILE A 15 31.87 -4.27 -10.32
CA ILE A 15 31.48 -5.55 -9.71
C ILE A 15 31.35 -5.41 -8.19
N ILE A 16 32.28 -4.71 -7.53
CA ILE A 16 32.20 -4.44 -6.08
C ILE A 16 31.01 -3.54 -5.73
N LYS A 17 30.68 -2.56 -6.57
CA LYS A 17 29.50 -1.71 -6.40
C LYS A 17 28.17 -2.46 -6.62
N LEU A 18 28.12 -3.40 -7.55
CA LEU A 18 26.96 -4.27 -7.78
C LEU A 18 26.76 -5.22 -6.59
N ASP A 19 27.80 -5.90 -6.13
CA ASP A 19 27.73 -6.82 -4.97
C ASP A 19 27.36 -6.09 -3.66
N SER A 20 27.87 -4.86 -3.46
CA SER A 20 27.49 -4.03 -2.31
C SER A 20 26.04 -3.51 -2.39
N LYS A 21 25.53 -3.24 -3.59
CA LYS A 21 24.15 -2.81 -3.82
C LYS A 21 23.18 -3.95 -3.60
N GLU A 22 23.44 -5.15 -4.15
CA GLU A 22 22.64 -6.35 -3.91
C GLU A 22 22.63 -6.78 -2.43
N LYS A 23 23.77 -6.69 -1.74
CA LYS A 23 23.83 -6.96 -0.28
C LYS A 23 23.07 -5.91 0.53
N GLY A 24 23.13 -4.64 0.12
CA GLY A 24 22.37 -3.56 0.75
C GLY A 24 20.86 -3.72 0.57
N GLU A 25 20.40 -4.05 -0.63
CA GLU A 25 19.00 -4.32 -0.93
C GLU A 25 18.47 -5.56 -0.19
N ASN A 26 19.28 -6.61 -0.09
CA ASN A 26 18.91 -7.83 0.64
C ASN A 26 18.89 -7.61 2.16
N MET A 27 19.76 -6.76 2.71
CA MET A 27 19.73 -6.36 4.13
C MET A 27 18.52 -5.48 4.44
N SER A 28 18.15 -4.54 3.56
CA SER A 28 16.96 -3.71 3.71
C SER A 28 15.70 -4.56 3.71
N LYS A 29 15.57 -5.49 2.77
CA LYS A 29 14.44 -6.40 2.67
C LYS A 29 14.25 -7.28 3.90
N LYS A 30 15.33 -7.88 4.41
CA LYS A 30 15.30 -8.68 5.66
C LYS A 30 14.90 -7.86 6.88
N LYS A 31 15.28 -6.58 6.93
CA LYS A 31 14.90 -5.67 7.99
C LYS A 31 13.41 -5.33 7.93
N GLU A 32 12.89 -5.03 6.75
CA GLU A 32 11.48 -4.73 6.54
C GLU A 32 10.59 -5.93 6.89
N GLU A 33 10.97 -7.13 6.45
CA GLU A 33 10.29 -8.37 6.82
C GLU A 33 10.26 -8.58 8.35
N ARG A 34 11.35 -8.31 9.03
CA ARG A 34 11.43 -8.42 10.49
C ARG A 34 10.58 -7.36 11.20
N GLN A 35 10.57 -6.13 10.73
CA GLN A 35 9.71 -5.06 11.28
C GLN A 35 8.22 -5.41 11.12
N LEU A 36 7.84 -6.05 10.02
CA LEU A 36 6.51 -6.59 9.82
C LEU A 36 6.16 -7.68 10.84
N GLN A 37 7.05 -8.65 11.04
CA GLN A 37 6.86 -9.72 12.04
C GLN A 37 6.73 -9.16 13.47
N ILE A 38 7.53 -8.15 13.84
CA ILE A 38 7.40 -7.45 15.12
C ILE A 38 5.98 -6.93 15.31
N ARG A 39 5.47 -6.26 14.29
CA ARG A 39 4.12 -5.70 14.33
C ARG A 39 3.06 -6.79 14.46
N GLN A 40 3.08 -7.82 13.63
CA GLN A 40 2.12 -8.94 13.68
C GLN A 40 2.07 -9.60 15.06
N ILE A 41 3.24 -9.90 15.63
CA ILE A 41 3.31 -10.50 16.97
C ILE A 41 2.71 -9.56 18.05
N LEU A 42 2.95 -8.26 17.94
CA LEU A 42 2.44 -7.30 18.91
C LEU A 42 0.94 -7.00 18.72
N GLU A 43 0.40 -7.13 17.51
CA GLU A 43 -1.05 -7.05 17.25
C GLU A 43 -1.80 -8.23 17.87
N GLU A 44 -1.23 -9.45 17.81
CA GLU A 44 -1.83 -10.65 18.40
C GLU A 44 -1.73 -10.67 19.93
N LYS A 45 -0.63 -10.16 20.48
CA LYS A 45 -0.31 -10.31 21.92
C LYS A 45 -0.53 -9.04 22.75
N GLU A 46 -1.08 -7.97 22.12
CA GLU A 46 -1.29 -6.64 22.69
C GLU A 46 -0.01 -5.97 23.22
N LYS A 47 0.79 -6.68 24.02
CA LYS A 47 2.11 -6.26 24.53
C LYS A 47 3.02 -7.45 24.77
N LEU A 48 4.32 -7.28 24.58
CA LEU A 48 5.32 -8.32 24.81
C LEU A 48 6.61 -7.73 25.37
N LYS A 49 7.31 -8.50 26.23
CA LYS A 49 8.65 -8.10 26.68
C LYS A 49 9.64 -8.11 25.52
N VAL A 50 10.47 -7.08 25.43
CA VAL A 50 11.51 -6.95 24.36
C VAL A 50 12.40 -8.19 24.31
N LYS A 51 12.76 -8.78 25.46
CA LYS A 51 13.56 -10.01 25.50
C LYS A 51 12.85 -11.23 24.91
N GLU A 52 11.54 -11.34 25.10
CA GLU A 52 10.72 -12.43 24.55
C GLU A 52 10.55 -12.25 23.03
N LEU A 53 10.33 -11.02 22.60
CA LEU A 53 10.23 -10.68 21.18
C LEU A 53 11.54 -10.98 20.42
N ALA A 54 12.71 -10.69 21.01
CA ALA A 54 14.01 -11.05 20.43
C ALA A 54 14.17 -12.58 20.23
N LYS A 55 13.71 -13.37 21.21
CA LYS A 55 13.73 -14.84 21.13
C LYS A 55 12.80 -15.35 20.03
N LEU A 56 11.56 -14.83 19.93
CA LEU A 56 10.58 -15.25 18.93
C LEU A 56 11.11 -14.97 17.51
N LEU A 57 11.77 -13.85 17.31
CA LEU A 57 12.33 -13.45 16.01
C LEU A 57 13.73 -14.02 15.73
N SER A 58 14.31 -14.76 16.69
CA SER A 58 15.68 -15.31 16.58
C SER A 58 16.73 -14.26 16.21
N VAL A 59 16.64 -13.07 16.80
CA VAL A 59 17.56 -11.96 16.57
C VAL A 59 18.28 -11.52 17.86
N THR A 60 19.40 -10.83 17.70
CA THR A 60 20.09 -10.25 18.85
C THR A 60 19.28 -9.12 19.47
N PRO A 61 19.39 -8.91 20.81
CA PRO A 61 18.71 -7.79 21.46
C PRO A 61 19.10 -6.42 20.86
N GLU A 62 20.28 -6.29 20.34
CA GLU A 62 20.76 -5.05 19.70
C GLU A 62 20.10 -4.81 18.35
N THR A 63 19.98 -5.85 17.52
CA THR A 63 19.25 -5.79 16.24
C THR A 63 17.79 -5.40 16.50
N LEU A 64 17.16 -6.07 17.47
CA LEU A 64 15.77 -5.77 17.81
C LEU A 64 15.59 -4.34 18.34
N ARG A 65 16.53 -3.82 19.15
CA ARG A 65 16.44 -2.43 19.64
C ARG A 65 16.42 -1.44 18.49
N LYS A 66 17.31 -1.59 17.50
CA LYS A 66 17.34 -0.72 16.31
C LYS A 66 16.01 -0.75 15.55
N ASP A 67 15.44 -1.94 15.37
CA ASP A 67 14.12 -2.07 14.72
C ASP A 67 13.01 -1.40 15.54
N LEU A 68 13.02 -1.62 16.86
CA LEU A 68 12.02 -1.01 17.75
C LEU A 68 12.19 0.51 17.86
N ASP A 69 13.43 1.04 17.82
CA ASP A 69 13.71 2.48 17.80
C ASP A 69 13.06 3.11 16.57
N GLU A 70 13.30 2.54 15.40
CA GLU A 70 12.70 3.04 14.15
C GLU A 70 11.17 2.93 14.11
N LEU A 71 10.62 1.81 14.57
CA LEU A 71 9.16 1.63 14.64
C LEU A 71 8.53 2.60 15.65
N GLN A 72 9.22 2.95 16.73
CA GLN A 72 8.79 3.95 17.71
C GLN A 72 8.87 5.36 17.14
N GLU A 73 9.96 5.74 16.46
CA GLU A 73 10.09 7.01 15.74
C GLU A 73 8.97 7.20 14.71
N ARG A 74 8.59 6.10 14.05
CA ARG A 74 7.47 6.03 13.12
C ARG A 74 6.10 5.97 13.80
N LYS A 75 6.03 6.04 15.15
CA LYS A 75 4.81 5.96 15.96
C LYS A 75 3.97 4.69 15.73
N ILE A 76 4.56 3.61 15.27
CA ILE A 76 3.90 2.32 15.07
C ILE A 76 3.74 1.59 16.40
N LEU A 77 4.72 1.71 17.27
CA LEU A 77 4.71 1.11 18.61
C LEU A 77 5.26 2.07 19.66
N VAL A 78 5.00 1.75 20.92
CA VAL A 78 5.63 2.39 22.08
C VAL A 78 6.32 1.36 22.94
N ARG A 79 7.43 1.77 23.57
CA ARG A 79 8.14 0.96 24.56
C ARG A 79 7.97 1.57 25.92
N GLU A 80 7.47 0.78 26.86
CA GLU A 80 7.27 1.18 28.24
C GLU A 80 7.77 0.07 29.17
N HIS A 81 8.65 0.39 30.12
CA HIS A 81 9.13 -0.52 31.18
C HIS A 81 9.62 -1.90 30.66
N GLY A 82 10.32 -1.90 29.51
CA GLY A 82 10.86 -3.14 28.91
C GLY A 82 9.85 -3.98 28.11
N TYR A 83 8.66 -3.46 27.87
CA TYR A 83 7.65 -4.01 26.97
C TYR A 83 7.57 -3.17 25.70
N ALA A 84 7.20 -3.82 24.60
CA ALA A 84 6.74 -3.18 23.38
C ALA A 84 5.25 -3.47 23.19
N LYS A 85 4.49 -2.47 22.76
CA LYS A 85 3.07 -2.59 22.41
C LYS A 85 2.77 -1.73 21.18
N ILE A 86 1.80 -2.13 20.37
CA ILE A 86 1.33 -1.30 19.25
C ILE A 86 0.73 -0.01 19.80
N GLN A 87 1.06 1.11 19.17
CA GLN A 87 0.45 2.39 19.50
C GLN A 87 -0.89 2.47 18.80
N SER A 88 -1.96 2.08 19.47
CA SER A 88 -3.37 2.20 19.07
C SER A 88 -3.70 1.99 17.57
N SER A 89 -4.75 1.26 17.29
CA SER A 89 -5.26 0.90 15.95
C SER A 89 -5.63 2.08 15.02
N SER A 90 -5.53 3.32 15.49
CA SER A 90 -5.83 4.53 14.73
C SER A 90 -4.61 5.16 14.04
N VAL A 91 -3.42 4.56 14.15
CA VAL A 91 -2.21 5.12 13.51
C VAL A 91 -2.02 4.47 12.15
N GLU A 92 -2.00 5.29 11.11
CA GLU A 92 -1.68 4.83 9.76
C GLU A 92 -0.28 4.23 9.69
N THR A 93 -0.17 3.08 9.06
CA THR A 93 1.11 2.37 8.87
C THR A 93 1.72 2.74 7.53
N PHE A 94 3.04 2.73 7.46
CA PHE A 94 3.76 2.95 6.20
C PHE A 94 3.24 2.02 5.09
N VAL A 95 2.95 2.61 3.95
CA VAL A 95 2.36 1.89 2.80
C VAL A 95 3.28 0.77 2.32
N GLU A 96 4.58 0.92 2.43
CA GLU A 96 5.58 -0.09 2.07
C GLU A 96 5.48 -1.33 2.98
N LEU A 97 5.25 -1.14 4.30
CA LEU A 97 5.02 -2.24 5.23
C LEU A 97 3.68 -2.92 4.95
N LYS A 98 2.62 -2.15 4.74
CA LYS A 98 1.32 -2.69 4.31
C LYS A 98 1.42 -3.48 3.00
N ALA A 99 2.33 -3.13 2.09
CA ALA A 99 2.52 -3.86 0.83
C ALA A 99 3.16 -5.24 1.00
N GLN A 100 3.84 -5.50 2.11
CA GLN A 100 4.38 -6.82 2.45
C GLN A 100 3.32 -7.74 3.07
N GLU A 101 2.32 -7.17 3.76
CA GLU A 101 1.22 -7.92 4.36
C GLU A 101 0.32 -8.51 3.28
N ASN A 102 0.06 -9.82 3.33
CA ASN A 102 -0.81 -10.52 2.37
C ASN A 102 -0.41 -10.26 0.90
N ARG A 103 0.89 -10.10 0.64
CA ARG A 103 1.42 -9.61 -0.63
C ARG A 103 0.91 -10.39 -1.84
N GLU A 104 0.92 -11.73 -1.78
CA GLU A 104 0.48 -12.56 -2.90
C GLU A 104 -1.03 -12.39 -3.17
N MET A 105 -1.85 -12.35 -2.12
CA MET A 105 -3.28 -12.07 -2.26
C MET A 105 -3.55 -10.69 -2.89
N LYS A 106 -2.89 -9.66 -2.40
CA LYS A 106 -2.98 -8.30 -2.96
C LYS A 106 -2.55 -8.25 -4.41
N LYS A 107 -1.47 -8.95 -4.75
CA LYS A 107 -0.95 -9.00 -6.12
C LYS A 107 -1.95 -9.60 -7.10
N VAL A 108 -2.55 -10.73 -6.75
CA VAL A 108 -3.55 -11.38 -7.60
C VAL A 108 -4.77 -10.48 -7.79
N VAL A 109 -5.26 -9.85 -6.72
CA VAL A 109 -6.37 -8.89 -6.75
C VAL A 109 -6.05 -7.69 -7.64
N ALA A 110 -4.85 -7.10 -7.51
CA ALA A 110 -4.45 -5.95 -8.32
C ALA A 110 -4.25 -6.33 -9.80
N LEU A 111 -3.68 -7.50 -10.09
CA LEU A 111 -3.54 -8.00 -11.47
C LEU A 111 -4.90 -8.16 -12.14
N GLU A 112 -5.89 -8.73 -11.45
CA GLU A 112 -7.25 -8.84 -11.97
C GLU A 112 -7.87 -7.45 -12.23
N ALA A 113 -7.69 -6.49 -11.31
CA ALA A 113 -8.18 -5.13 -11.53
C ALA A 113 -7.56 -4.47 -12.76
N PHE A 114 -6.28 -4.69 -13.03
CA PHE A 114 -5.58 -4.13 -14.18
C PHE A 114 -6.03 -4.73 -15.52
N THR A 115 -6.76 -5.85 -15.51
CA THR A 115 -7.41 -6.37 -16.74
C THR A 115 -8.55 -5.46 -17.22
N ARG A 116 -9.11 -4.61 -16.37
CA ARG A 116 -10.15 -3.62 -16.69
C ARG A 116 -9.58 -2.39 -17.41
N ILE A 117 -8.26 -2.20 -17.44
CA ILE A 117 -7.61 -1.07 -18.08
C ILE A 117 -7.52 -1.35 -19.60
N GLU A 118 -8.10 -0.47 -20.40
CA GLU A 118 -8.05 -0.52 -21.87
C GLU A 118 -7.20 0.64 -22.41
N ASN A 119 -6.74 0.50 -23.64
CA ASN A 119 -5.97 1.54 -24.29
C ASN A 119 -6.82 2.80 -24.49
N GLY A 120 -6.20 3.96 -24.37
CA GLY A 120 -6.86 5.27 -24.46
C GLY A 120 -7.49 5.76 -23.17
N MET A 121 -7.57 4.93 -22.12
CA MET A 121 -8.21 5.30 -20.86
C MET A 121 -7.36 6.27 -20.03
N THR A 122 -8.06 7.17 -19.34
CA THR A 122 -7.57 7.91 -18.17
C THR A 122 -7.93 7.12 -16.91
N VAL A 123 -6.94 6.57 -16.22
CA VAL A 123 -7.12 5.64 -15.10
C VAL A 123 -6.59 6.24 -13.81
N TYR A 124 -7.45 6.38 -12.80
CA TYR A 124 -7.00 6.71 -11.45
C TYR A 124 -6.54 5.44 -10.73
N LEU A 125 -5.32 5.50 -10.21
CA LEU A 125 -4.73 4.50 -9.33
C LEU A 125 -4.50 5.08 -7.94
N ASP A 126 -5.18 4.49 -6.95
CA ASP A 126 -5.10 4.90 -5.55
C ASP A 126 -3.70 4.64 -4.95
N SER A 127 -3.41 5.31 -3.84
CA SER A 127 -2.15 5.17 -3.08
C SER A 127 -2.06 3.89 -2.24
N GLY A 128 -3.08 3.02 -2.31
CA GLY A 128 -3.17 1.80 -1.52
C GLY A 128 -2.07 0.77 -1.83
N SER A 129 -1.63 0.06 -0.79
CA SER A 129 -0.60 -0.99 -0.89
C SER A 129 -0.98 -2.12 -1.86
N THR A 130 -2.26 -2.41 -2.06
CA THR A 130 -2.73 -3.43 -3.00
C THR A 130 -2.28 -3.10 -4.43
N ILE A 131 -2.48 -1.86 -4.87
CA ILE A 131 -2.09 -1.39 -6.21
C ILE A 131 -0.58 -1.50 -6.43
N LEU A 132 0.22 -1.12 -5.44
CA LEU A 132 1.67 -1.17 -5.51
C LEU A 132 2.22 -2.59 -5.72
N THR A 133 1.53 -3.63 -5.25
CA THR A 133 2.01 -5.02 -5.39
C THR A 133 2.06 -5.50 -6.84
N ALA A 134 1.30 -4.91 -7.74
CA ALA A 134 1.21 -5.33 -9.14
C ALA A 134 1.52 -4.22 -10.15
N ILE A 135 1.95 -3.04 -9.70
CA ILE A 135 2.13 -1.85 -10.57
C ILE A 135 3.02 -2.14 -11.80
N SER A 136 4.03 -3.00 -11.66
CA SER A 136 4.92 -3.41 -12.76
C SER A 136 4.20 -4.08 -13.93
N ALA A 137 3.01 -4.64 -13.74
CA ALA A 137 2.21 -5.25 -14.80
C ALA A 137 1.68 -4.22 -15.82
N LEU A 138 1.64 -2.94 -15.45
CA LEU A 138 1.25 -1.85 -16.36
C LEU A 138 2.26 -1.61 -17.48
N LYS A 139 3.48 -2.13 -17.38
CA LYS A 139 4.52 -2.03 -18.42
C LYS A 139 4.03 -2.51 -19.79
N ASN A 140 3.05 -3.40 -19.83
CA ASN A 140 2.51 -3.96 -21.06
C ASN A 140 1.29 -3.18 -21.60
N LYS A 141 0.87 -2.10 -20.92
CA LYS A 141 -0.21 -1.22 -21.36
C LYS A 141 0.36 -0.06 -22.19
N ASN A 142 -0.36 0.35 -23.20
CA ASN A 142 0.01 1.43 -24.08
C ASN A 142 -1.12 2.45 -24.16
N ASP A 143 -0.79 3.69 -24.46
CA ASP A 143 -1.75 4.77 -24.69
C ASP A 143 -2.75 4.95 -23.54
N ILE A 144 -2.26 4.87 -22.28
CA ILE A 144 -3.03 5.14 -21.08
C ILE A 144 -2.46 6.35 -20.34
N THR A 145 -3.34 7.09 -19.67
CA THR A 145 -2.94 8.17 -18.77
C THR A 145 -3.24 7.76 -17.34
N ILE A 146 -2.23 7.66 -16.49
CA ILE A 146 -2.38 7.33 -15.08
C ILE A 146 -2.56 8.61 -14.28
N VAL A 147 -3.64 8.69 -13.53
CA VAL A 147 -3.89 9.73 -12.53
C VAL A 147 -3.65 9.13 -11.14
N THR A 148 -2.86 9.77 -10.30
CA THR A 148 -2.61 9.28 -8.96
C THR A 148 -2.20 10.40 -8.00
N ASN A 149 -2.47 10.23 -6.72
CA ASN A 149 -1.89 11.03 -5.64
C ASN A 149 -0.73 10.30 -4.93
N SER A 150 -0.37 9.10 -5.36
CA SER A 150 0.72 8.31 -4.80
C SER A 150 2.05 8.63 -5.43
N ILE A 151 3.04 9.04 -4.63
CA ILE A 151 4.42 9.23 -5.09
C ILE A 151 5.01 7.92 -5.63
N LEU A 152 4.73 6.80 -4.95
CA LEU A 152 5.28 5.50 -5.35
C LEU A 152 4.69 5.01 -6.67
N VAL A 153 3.37 5.15 -6.85
CA VAL A 153 2.71 4.81 -8.13
C VAL A 153 3.25 5.69 -9.25
N ALA A 154 3.35 7.01 -9.03
CA ALA A 154 3.86 7.94 -10.03
C ALA A 154 5.31 7.60 -10.42
N TYR A 155 6.18 7.31 -9.44
CA TYR A 155 7.57 6.94 -9.67
C TYR A 155 7.70 5.66 -10.50
N GLU A 156 6.97 4.61 -10.14
CA GLU A 156 6.99 3.34 -10.87
C GLU A 156 6.45 3.49 -12.30
N CYS A 157 5.35 4.22 -12.49
CA CYS A 157 4.79 4.48 -13.82
C CYS A 157 5.72 5.33 -14.69
N ALA A 158 6.42 6.31 -14.11
CA ALA A 158 7.42 7.11 -14.84
C ALA A 158 8.57 6.25 -15.39
N ASN A 159 9.01 5.25 -14.62
CA ASN A 159 10.01 4.29 -15.07
C ASN A 159 9.52 3.38 -16.23
N MET A 160 8.21 3.31 -16.47
CA MET A 160 7.59 2.54 -17.56
C MET A 160 7.25 3.41 -18.78
N ASN A 161 7.60 4.71 -18.74
CA ASN A 161 7.29 5.68 -19.81
C ASN A 161 5.78 5.83 -20.09
N LEU A 162 4.94 5.70 -19.05
CA LEU A 162 3.51 5.98 -19.11
C LEU A 162 3.22 7.47 -18.92
N ASN A 163 2.12 7.97 -19.46
CA ASN A 163 1.63 9.32 -19.17
C ASN A 163 1.11 9.39 -17.76
N ILE A 164 1.51 10.42 -16.99
CA ILE A 164 1.15 10.53 -15.57
C ILE A 164 0.65 11.93 -15.27
N ILE A 165 -0.50 12.00 -14.63
CA ILE A 165 -1.00 13.19 -13.96
C ILE A 165 -0.92 12.92 -12.45
N MET A 166 -0.02 13.63 -11.77
CA MET A 166 0.07 13.54 -10.33
C MET A 166 -0.80 14.61 -9.68
N ALA A 167 -1.79 14.19 -8.89
CA ALA A 167 -2.56 15.09 -8.05
C ALA A 167 -1.66 15.61 -6.93
N GLY A 168 -1.14 16.82 -7.10
CA GLY A 168 -0.18 17.48 -6.22
C GLY A 168 -0.78 17.86 -4.86
N GLY A 169 -0.08 18.73 -4.10
CA GLY A 169 -0.54 19.23 -2.81
C GLY A 169 0.43 18.97 -1.66
N LEU A 170 -0.09 18.88 -0.43
CA LEU A 170 0.70 18.55 0.75
C LEU A 170 1.06 17.06 0.77
N LEU A 171 2.28 16.74 1.16
CA LEU A 171 2.75 15.37 1.23
C LEU A 171 2.46 14.75 2.60
N PHE A 172 1.76 13.62 2.61
CA PHE A 172 1.62 12.75 3.77
C PHE A 172 2.70 11.65 3.73
N ASN A 173 3.70 11.80 4.58
CA ASN A 173 4.93 10.99 4.51
C ASN A 173 4.71 9.48 4.76
N ILE A 174 3.79 9.10 5.64
CA ILE A 174 3.52 7.71 6.00
C ILE A 174 2.86 6.97 4.82
N GLY A 175 1.83 7.56 4.23
CA GLY A 175 1.12 7.00 3.09
C GLY A 175 1.80 7.25 1.75
N LYS A 176 2.90 8.04 1.70
CA LYS A 176 3.57 8.45 0.45
C LYS A 176 2.59 8.98 -0.60
N ARG A 177 1.63 9.79 -0.13
CA ARG A 177 0.59 10.38 -0.98
C ARG A 177 0.43 11.87 -0.73
N THR A 178 -0.07 12.56 -1.73
CA THR A 178 -0.44 13.96 -1.63
C THR A 178 -1.91 14.11 -1.26
N TYR A 179 -2.26 15.25 -0.66
CA TYR A 179 -3.61 15.59 -0.22
C TYR A 179 -3.82 17.10 -0.17
N GLY A 180 -5.05 17.51 0.17
CA GLY A 180 -5.43 18.91 0.34
C GLY A 180 -6.05 19.53 -0.90
N HIS A 181 -6.36 20.83 -0.82
CA HIS A 181 -7.14 21.54 -1.83
C HIS A 181 -6.55 21.43 -3.25
N PHE A 182 -5.25 21.62 -3.41
CA PHE A 182 -4.62 21.52 -4.73
C PHE A 182 -4.73 20.13 -5.35
N ALA A 183 -4.71 19.07 -4.51
CA ALA A 183 -4.88 17.70 -4.98
C ALA A 183 -6.32 17.48 -5.48
N THR A 184 -7.32 17.95 -4.75
CA THR A 184 -8.73 17.81 -5.14
C THR A 184 -9.07 18.66 -6.36
N GLU A 185 -8.53 19.89 -6.45
CA GLU A 185 -8.73 20.77 -7.60
C GLU A 185 -8.26 20.14 -8.91
N ILE A 186 -7.10 19.49 -8.91
CA ILE A 186 -6.62 18.75 -10.09
C ILE A 186 -7.64 17.67 -10.49
N ILE A 187 -8.12 16.87 -9.54
CA ILE A 187 -9.08 15.80 -9.80
C ILE A 187 -10.40 16.34 -10.37
N ASP A 188 -10.90 17.46 -9.82
CA ASP A 188 -12.19 18.05 -10.24
C ASP A 188 -12.22 18.53 -11.70
N HIS A 189 -11.05 18.70 -12.32
CA HIS A 189 -10.92 19.10 -13.73
C HIS A 189 -10.62 17.91 -14.67
N LEU A 190 -10.64 16.67 -14.18
CA LEU A 190 -10.36 15.49 -14.97
C LEU A 190 -11.63 14.70 -15.29
N ASN A 191 -11.64 14.06 -16.45
CA ASN A 191 -12.58 13.01 -16.79
C ASN A 191 -11.83 11.66 -16.63
N ILE A 192 -12.22 10.86 -15.66
CA ILE A 192 -11.59 9.58 -15.34
C ILE A 192 -12.49 8.46 -15.85
N ASP A 193 -11.95 7.64 -16.75
CA ASP A 193 -12.70 6.50 -17.29
C ASP A 193 -12.86 5.39 -16.26
N LEU A 194 -11.77 5.10 -15.53
CA LEU A 194 -11.70 4.03 -14.53
C LEU A 194 -10.96 4.48 -13.28
N ALA A 195 -11.58 4.35 -12.12
CA ALA A 195 -10.89 4.47 -10.83
C ALA A 195 -10.70 3.10 -10.19
N ILE A 196 -9.45 2.72 -9.92
CA ILE A 196 -9.09 1.54 -9.12
C ILE A 196 -8.67 2.02 -7.74
N MET A 197 -9.50 1.74 -6.73
CA MET A 197 -9.38 2.31 -5.40
C MET A 197 -9.24 1.24 -4.33
N GLY A 198 -8.45 1.53 -3.30
CA GLY A 198 -8.30 0.70 -2.12
C GLY A 198 -9.19 1.13 -0.96
N THR A 199 -9.31 0.27 0.04
CA THR A 199 -10.03 0.52 1.29
C THR A 199 -9.23 0.02 2.49
N ASP A 200 -9.45 0.60 3.64
CA ASP A 200 -9.04 0.01 4.92
C ASP A 200 -10.07 -1.04 5.38
N ALA A 201 -9.87 -1.62 6.57
CA ALA A 201 -10.75 -2.66 7.06
C ALA A 201 -12.16 -2.14 7.39
N PHE A 202 -13.18 -2.89 7.03
CA PHE A 202 -14.59 -2.53 7.20
C PHE A 202 -15.44 -3.74 7.64
N THR A 203 -16.63 -3.43 8.15
CA THR A 203 -17.67 -4.41 8.51
C THR A 203 -19.01 -3.95 7.97
N GLU A 204 -20.04 -4.75 8.16
CA GLU A 204 -21.43 -4.34 7.88
C GLU A 204 -21.79 -3.00 8.56
N LYS A 205 -21.33 -2.79 9.81
CA LYS A 205 -21.58 -1.56 10.58
C LYS A 205 -20.88 -0.32 10.00
N SER A 206 -19.91 -0.50 9.13
CA SER A 206 -19.22 0.62 8.48
C SER A 206 -20.10 1.32 7.44
N HIS A 207 -21.19 0.69 6.99
CA HIS A 207 -22.11 1.19 5.97
C HIS A 207 -21.47 1.49 4.61
N GLY A 208 -20.23 1.03 4.40
CA GLY A 208 -19.48 1.27 3.16
C GLY A 208 -17.99 1.04 3.31
N PHE A 209 -17.24 1.41 2.28
CA PHE A 209 -15.79 1.34 2.28
C PHE A 209 -15.17 2.45 3.12
N THR A 210 -14.08 2.12 3.79
CA THR A 210 -13.51 2.96 4.84
C THR A 210 -12.10 3.44 4.51
N THR A 211 -11.72 4.53 5.19
CA THR A 211 -10.35 5.02 5.25
C THR A 211 -10.01 5.50 6.66
N ILE A 212 -8.73 5.45 6.99
CA ILE A 212 -8.24 5.88 8.30
C ILE A 212 -8.08 7.41 8.41
N SER A 213 -7.98 8.12 7.31
CA SER A 213 -7.69 9.56 7.26
C SER A 213 -8.89 10.37 6.77
N ALA A 214 -9.21 11.45 7.48
CA ALA A 214 -10.25 12.41 7.06
C ALA A 214 -9.89 13.11 5.74
N ASP A 215 -8.62 13.44 5.53
CA ASP A 215 -8.14 14.05 4.28
C ASP A 215 -8.32 13.12 3.09
N GLU A 216 -8.07 11.83 3.30
CA GLU A 216 -8.25 10.81 2.27
C GLU A 216 -9.74 10.60 1.94
N LEU A 217 -10.62 10.67 2.94
CA LEU A 217 -12.07 10.61 2.72
C LEU A 217 -12.53 11.66 1.71
N GLY A 218 -12.15 12.91 1.90
CA GLY A 218 -12.50 14.01 0.99
C GLY A 218 -11.96 13.76 -0.41
N PHE A 219 -10.67 13.46 -0.51
CA PHE A 219 -10.00 13.21 -1.79
C PHE A 219 -10.62 12.02 -2.58
N LYS A 220 -10.88 10.89 -1.92
CA LYS A 220 -11.53 9.73 -2.54
C LYS A 220 -12.92 10.06 -3.10
N ARG A 221 -13.69 10.92 -2.43
CA ARG A 221 -14.99 11.38 -2.93
C ARG A 221 -14.88 12.20 -4.20
N HIS A 222 -13.90 13.10 -4.31
CA HIS A 222 -13.63 13.85 -5.54
C HIS A 222 -13.29 12.89 -6.69
N VAL A 223 -12.40 11.92 -6.46
CA VAL A 223 -12.07 10.87 -7.46
C VAL A 223 -13.32 10.12 -7.91
N MET A 224 -14.16 9.67 -6.98
CA MET A 224 -15.40 8.94 -7.30
C MET A 224 -16.36 9.76 -8.16
N ASN A 225 -16.50 11.05 -7.89
CA ASN A 225 -17.39 11.95 -8.62
C ASN A 225 -16.93 12.17 -10.06
N GLN A 226 -15.61 12.13 -10.32
CA GLN A 226 -15.03 12.33 -11.64
C GLN A 226 -14.83 11.04 -12.44
N SER A 227 -15.19 9.87 -11.84
CA SER A 227 -14.93 8.56 -12.45
C SER A 227 -16.20 7.93 -13.04
N ALA A 228 -16.12 7.53 -14.31
CA ALA A 228 -17.20 6.84 -14.99
C ALA A 228 -17.40 5.42 -14.43
N GLN A 229 -16.31 4.67 -14.21
CA GLN A 229 -16.32 3.34 -13.62
C GLN A 229 -15.45 3.32 -12.35
N LYS A 230 -15.94 2.63 -11.32
CA LYS A 230 -15.29 2.53 -10.00
C LYS A 230 -15.10 1.09 -9.59
N VAL A 231 -13.85 0.66 -9.44
CA VAL A 231 -13.47 -0.68 -9.01
C VAL A 231 -12.76 -0.58 -7.65
N MET A 232 -13.32 -1.28 -6.66
CA MET A 232 -12.70 -1.43 -5.35
C MET A 232 -11.80 -2.66 -5.33
N VAL A 233 -10.58 -2.53 -4.77
CA VAL A 233 -9.64 -3.62 -4.60
C VAL A 233 -9.22 -3.76 -3.15
N CYS A 234 -9.35 -4.95 -2.60
CA CYS A 234 -8.81 -5.28 -1.28
C CYS A 234 -8.61 -6.79 -1.14
N ASP A 235 -7.68 -7.20 -0.31
CA ASP A 235 -7.62 -8.59 0.11
C ASP A 235 -8.70 -8.91 1.16
N SER A 236 -9.10 -10.17 1.27
CA SER A 236 -10.22 -10.60 2.14
C SER A 236 -10.01 -10.31 3.61
N SER A 237 -8.77 -10.05 4.05
CA SER A 237 -8.50 -9.66 5.46
C SER A 237 -9.10 -8.30 5.83
N LYS A 238 -9.49 -7.49 4.85
CA LYS A 238 -10.16 -6.20 5.06
C LYS A 238 -11.66 -6.34 5.26
N VAL A 239 -12.24 -7.42 4.75
CA VAL A 239 -13.69 -7.66 4.76
C VAL A 239 -14.13 -8.28 6.08
N ASN A 240 -15.11 -7.70 6.73
CA ASN A 240 -15.64 -8.10 8.03
C ASN A 240 -14.59 -8.15 9.13
N ASN A 241 -13.56 -7.30 9.04
CA ASN A 241 -12.53 -7.20 10.06
C ASN A 241 -12.99 -6.30 11.21
N LYS A 242 -13.28 -6.91 12.36
CA LYS A 242 -13.82 -6.23 13.56
C LYS A 242 -12.74 -5.57 14.42
N ILE A 243 -11.47 -5.85 14.16
CA ILE A 243 -10.36 -5.40 15.01
C ILE A 243 -9.83 -4.04 14.56
N ASN A 244 -9.69 -3.84 13.25
CA ASN A 244 -8.99 -2.69 12.65
C ASN A 244 -9.93 -1.83 11.79
N ILE A 245 -11.16 -1.59 12.23
CA ILE A 245 -12.14 -0.77 11.48
C ILE A 245 -11.61 0.66 11.40
N ALA A 246 -11.47 1.17 10.18
CA ALA A 246 -11.14 2.57 9.96
C ALA A 246 -12.33 3.49 10.29
N PRO A 247 -12.08 4.69 10.87
CA PRO A 247 -13.16 5.51 11.44
C PRO A 247 -14.03 6.23 10.39
N TYR A 248 -13.54 6.37 9.15
CA TYR A 248 -14.25 7.16 8.15
C TYR A 248 -14.76 6.26 7.02
N SER A 249 -16.08 6.24 6.81
CA SER A 249 -16.70 5.65 5.60
C SER A 249 -16.79 6.71 4.52
N PHE A 250 -16.11 6.51 3.39
CA PHE A 250 -16.07 7.51 2.32
C PHE A 250 -17.15 7.31 1.26
N CYS A 251 -17.81 6.14 1.23
CA CYS A 251 -18.89 5.83 0.29
C CYS A 251 -19.73 4.65 0.81
N LYS A 252 -20.90 4.43 0.19
CA LYS A 252 -21.67 3.19 0.38
C LYS A 252 -21.12 2.09 -0.53
N PHE A 253 -21.37 0.83 -0.19
CA PHE A 253 -20.91 -0.31 -1.01
C PHE A 253 -21.46 -0.28 -2.44
N ASN A 254 -22.73 0.11 -2.61
CA ASN A 254 -23.41 0.16 -3.92
C ASN A 254 -23.00 1.35 -4.81
N GLU A 255 -22.14 2.23 -4.34
CA GLU A 255 -21.57 3.32 -5.15
C GLU A 255 -20.39 2.85 -6.01
N PHE A 256 -19.89 1.62 -5.79
CA PHE A 256 -18.89 0.97 -6.62
C PHE A 256 -19.54 0.00 -7.62
N ASP A 257 -18.96 -0.10 -8.78
CA ASP A 257 -19.44 -0.98 -9.85
C ASP A 257 -18.96 -2.42 -9.66
N GLU A 258 -17.74 -2.58 -9.12
CA GLU A 258 -17.14 -3.88 -8.86
C GLU A 258 -16.25 -3.85 -7.60
N LEU A 259 -16.31 -4.94 -6.82
CA LEU A 259 -15.29 -5.28 -5.83
C LEU A 259 -14.47 -6.47 -6.37
N ILE A 260 -13.17 -6.32 -6.40
CA ILE A 260 -12.24 -7.42 -6.70
C ILE A 260 -11.48 -7.77 -5.42
N THR A 261 -11.55 -9.03 -5.03
CA THR A 261 -10.93 -9.55 -3.80
C THR A 261 -10.52 -11.01 -4.00
N ASN A 262 -9.72 -11.55 -3.10
CA ASN A 262 -9.50 -13.00 -3.05
C ASN A 262 -10.70 -13.70 -2.38
N HIS A 263 -10.64 -15.02 -2.28
CA HIS A 263 -11.74 -15.82 -1.76
C HIS A 263 -12.33 -15.30 -0.44
N LEU A 264 -13.65 -15.16 -0.38
CA LEU A 264 -14.42 -14.72 0.78
C LEU A 264 -15.12 -15.90 1.47
N THR A 265 -15.15 -15.87 2.80
CA THR A 265 -16.05 -16.74 3.56
C THR A 265 -17.51 -16.29 3.37
N PRO A 266 -18.53 -17.14 3.66
CA PRO A 266 -19.93 -16.75 3.58
C PRO A 266 -20.25 -15.47 4.37
N ASP A 267 -19.75 -15.35 5.60
CA ASP A 267 -19.94 -14.17 6.45
C ASP A 267 -19.32 -12.90 5.85
N GLN A 268 -18.18 -13.02 5.19
CA GLN A 268 -17.55 -11.91 4.48
C GLN A 268 -18.33 -11.52 3.25
N TYR A 269 -18.84 -12.50 2.50
CA TYR A 269 -19.64 -12.25 1.31
C TYR A 269 -20.94 -11.51 1.66
N ASP A 270 -21.60 -11.86 2.77
CA ASP A 270 -22.80 -11.19 3.23
C ASP A 270 -22.63 -9.68 3.45
N VAL A 271 -21.44 -9.24 3.88
CA VAL A 271 -21.14 -7.81 4.05
C VAL A 271 -21.13 -7.06 2.71
N VAL A 272 -20.67 -7.70 1.65
CA VAL A 272 -20.43 -7.04 0.34
C VAL A 272 -21.48 -7.37 -0.72
N LYS A 273 -22.49 -8.18 -0.42
CA LYS A 273 -23.50 -8.67 -1.37
C LYS A 273 -24.35 -7.58 -2.06
N THR A 274 -24.34 -6.35 -1.53
CA THR A 274 -25.03 -5.20 -2.12
C THR A 274 -24.23 -4.50 -3.22
N ILE A 275 -22.98 -4.89 -3.44
CA ILE A 275 -22.14 -4.39 -4.52
C ILE A 275 -22.64 -5.01 -5.83
N LYS A 276 -22.71 -4.23 -6.91
CA LYS A 276 -23.22 -4.67 -8.21
C LYS A 276 -22.53 -5.92 -8.74
N LYS A 277 -21.21 -6.02 -8.55
CA LYS A 277 -20.40 -7.15 -8.97
C LYS A 277 -19.30 -7.43 -7.96
N VAL A 278 -19.14 -8.69 -7.55
CA VAL A 278 -18.04 -9.16 -6.69
C VAL A 278 -17.27 -10.21 -7.46
N THR A 279 -16.02 -9.90 -7.80
CA THR A 279 -15.09 -10.82 -8.46
C THR A 279 -14.12 -11.37 -7.43
N GLN A 280 -14.06 -12.69 -7.31
CA GLN A 280 -13.13 -13.40 -6.43
C GLN A 280 -12.05 -14.09 -7.27
N VAL A 281 -10.77 -13.95 -6.85
CA VAL A 281 -9.59 -14.48 -7.52
C VAL A 281 -8.75 -15.32 -6.59
#